data_4e27fa00abce97f9a5de2db062b921fb
#
_entry.id   4e27fa00abce97f9a5de2db062b921fb
#
_cell.length_a   1.000
_cell.length_b   1.000
_cell.length_c   1.000
_cell.angle_alpha   90.00
_cell.angle_beta   90.00
_cell.angle_gamma   90.00
#
_symmetry.space_group_name_H-M   'P 1'
#
loop_
_entity.id
_entity.type
_entity.pdbx_description
1 polymer ?
#
loop_
_entity_poly.entity_id
_entity_poly.type
_entity_poly.pdbx_seq_one_letter_code
_entity_poly.pdbx_strand_id
1 'polypeptide(L)'
;MKKKQFLWLMIAIGMLSTGSGCDSVKPVSTTQEIPTAEETNLVTTAPVSEGEQPTETTTVPQIADVLTTAATTPTTTGEEFVDTSLVDFLMGQMTLEQKVCQMFIVTPESLTGYNGAVTEAGALSKESFTAYPVGGLIYFSDNLEDAPQTVSMLSTMQDYAQETTGVGLFLSVDEEGGTVARVADNLGTTKLYDMEYYGERHNLEEAYAIGNTIGSDLSQFGFNVDFAPVADVNLNPNNELGSRIFSSDPDIVGDMVSGVVSGLQNMGVSATLKHFPGLGAGDGNTHYDDFVLIDRSYSKLKEEEFKAFQAGIDAGADFVMVGHQITTAAGDQLPSDMSYTVVTDWLKGTLGFNGIVITDAQNMAAITENYSPATAAVQSVSAGVDVILMPMDLSNAVSGICDAVEAGTISEERINESVYKIMMKKLEMGLLTMPEEDPDSTTTSTTTTDIAF
;
A
#
# COMPACT_ATOMS: atom_id res chain seq x y z
N MET A 1 -13.30 51.55 10.91
CA MET A 1 -14.34 52.16 10.04
C MET A 1 -14.18 51.63 8.63
N LYS A 2 -15.31 51.22 8.02
CA LYS A 2 -15.55 50.74 6.64
C LYS A 2 -15.42 49.21 6.46
N LYS A 3 -16.57 48.54 6.69
CA LYS A 3 -16.96 47.22 6.17
C LYS A 3 -17.12 47.30 4.64
N LYS A 4 -16.60 46.32 3.89
CA LYS A 4 -17.04 46.08 2.50
C LYS A 4 -17.77 44.74 2.48
N GLN A 5 -19.07 44.80 2.23
CA GLN A 5 -19.96 43.69 1.90
C GLN A 5 -19.69 43.30 0.43
N PHE A 6 -19.50 42.01 0.15
CA PHE A 6 -19.61 41.46 -1.20
C PHE A 6 -20.97 40.81 -1.38
N LEU A 7 -21.66 41.26 -2.42
CA LEU A 7 -23.02 40.93 -2.82
C LEU A 7 -22.96 39.73 -3.79
N TRP A 8 -23.64 38.64 -3.47
CA TRP A 8 -23.89 37.52 -4.37
C TRP A 8 -25.06 37.82 -5.29
N LEU A 9 -24.82 37.71 -6.60
CA LEU A 9 -25.83 37.86 -7.66
C LEU A 9 -26.33 36.46 -8.07
N MET A 10 -27.57 36.14 -7.66
CA MET A 10 -28.30 34.97 -8.16
C MET A 10 -28.94 35.32 -9.51
N ILE A 11 -28.61 34.59 -10.56
CA ILE A 11 -29.33 34.61 -11.85
C ILE A 11 -30.26 33.42 -11.88
N ALA A 12 -31.57 33.70 -11.73
CA ALA A 12 -32.65 32.76 -11.97
C ALA A 12 -33.05 32.80 -13.46
N ILE A 13 -32.92 31.69 -14.17
CA ILE A 13 -33.53 31.53 -15.49
C ILE A 13 -34.78 30.68 -15.33
N GLY A 14 -35.93 31.31 -15.54
CA GLY A 14 -37.22 30.67 -15.59
C GLY A 14 -37.48 30.06 -16.97
N MET A 15 -38.00 28.84 -17.01
CA MET A 15 -38.76 28.36 -18.16
C MET A 15 -40.14 27.88 -17.73
N LEU A 16 -41.16 28.57 -18.29
CA LEU A 16 -42.56 28.15 -18.28
C LEU A 16 -42.72 26.94 -19.21
N SER A 17 -43.44 25.94 -18.76
CA SER A 17 -44.33 25.16 -19.66
C SER A 17 -45.54 24.65 -18.89
N THR A 18 -46.65 24.85 -19.51
CA THR A 18 -48.05 24.59 -19.13
C THR A 18 -48.45 23.14 -19.29
N GLY A 19 -49.34 22.63 -18.43
CA GLY A 19 -50.34 21.69 -18.87
C GLY A 19 -50.68 20.50 -17.98
N SER A 20 -51.74 20.65 -17.24
CA SER A 20 -52.86 19.73 -16.94
C SER A 20 -52.65 18.27 -16.58
N GLY A 21 -53.24 17.87 -15.44
CA GLY A 21 -53.76 16.53 -15.20
C GLY A 21 -53.75 16.12 -13.74
N CYS A 22 -54.89 16.27 -13.07
CA CYS A 22 -55.16 15.63 -11.77
C CYS A 22 -55.07 14.11 -11.84
N ASP A 23 -54.51 13.50 -10.81
CA ASP A 23 -55.24 12.47 -10.05
C ASP A 23 -54.54 12.17 -8.73
N SER A 24 -55.36 12.23 -7.71
CA SER A 24 -55.04 12.03 -6.30
C SER A 24 -54.96 10.53 -5.97
N VAL A 25 -53.84 10.08 -5.41
CA VAL A 25 -53.78 8.81 -4.72
C VAL A 25 -53.22 9.03 -3.31
N LYS A 26 -54.03 8.62 -2.32
CA LYS A 26 -53.75 8.70 -0.88
C LYS A 26 -52.64 7.69 -0.47
N PRO A 27 -51.83 7.98 0.55
CA PRO A 27 -50.88 7.01 1.10
C PRO A 27 -51.59 5.96 1.94
N VAL A 28 -51.29 4.70 1.68
CA VAL A 28 -51.64 3.56 2.54
C VAL A 28 -50.53 3.35 3.56
N SER A 29 -50.87 3.56 4.84
CA SER A 29 -50.06 3.19 5.99
C SER A 29 -50.20 1.67 6.21
N THR A 30 -49.10 0.93 6.23
CA THR A 30 -49.07 -0.46 6.70
C THR A 30 -47.98 -0.59 7.75
N THR A 31 -48.41 -0.49 8.98
CA THR A 31 -47.65 -0.95 10.17
C THR A 31 -47.69 -2.47 10.19
N GLN A 32 -46.54 -3.11 10.14
CA GLN A 32 -46.38 -4.52 10.51
C GLN A 32 -45.71 -4.60 11.89
N GLU A 33 -46.45 -5.26 12.80
CA GLU A 33 -46.04 -5.57 14.16
C GLU A 33 -45.03 -6.71 14.17
N ILE A 34 -44.06 -6.60 15.08
CA ILE A 34 -43.04 -7.61 15.40
C ILE A 34 -43.66 -8.56 16.45
N PRO A 35 -43.63 -9.90 16.28
CA PRO A 35 -44.05 -10.82 17.32
C PRO A 35 -42.93 -11.02 18.37
N THR A 36 -43.32 -10.89 19.64
CA THR A 36 -42.55 -11.22 20.85
C THR A 36 -42.40 -12.72 21.00
N ALA A 37 -41.23 -13.17 21.43
CA ALA A 37 -40.89 -14.54 21.76
C ALA A 37 -41.55 -14.96 23.06
N GLU A 38 -42.20 -16.12 23.06
CA GLU A 38 -42.65 -16.85 24.25
C GLU A 38 -41.59 -17.86 24.70
N GLU A 39 -41.37 -17.86 26.00
CA GLU A 39 -40.61 -18.87 26.76
C GLU A 39 -41.34 -20.20 26.77
N THR A 40 -40.62 -21.33 26.56
CA THR A 40 -41.08 -22.65 27.04
C THR A 40 -39.92 -23.54 27.49
N ASN A 41 -39.86 -23.68 28.79
CA ASN A 41 -39.59 -24.84 29.66
C ASN A 41 -38.66 -25.98 29.26
N LEU A 42 -37.81 -26.21 30.25
CA LEU A 42 -37.02 -27.41 30.62
C LEU A 42 -37.74 -28.75 30.43
N VAL A 43 -37.00 -29.72 29.90
CA VAL A 43 -37.16 -31.13 30.29
C VAL A 43 -35.77 -31.72 30.55
N THR A 44 -35.61 -32.20 31.76
CA THR A 44 -34.55 -33.06 32.31
C THR A 44 -34.69 -34.48 31.78
N THR A 45 -33.61 -35.21 31.49
CA THR A 45 -33.14 -36.45 32.13
C THR A 45 -32.18 -37.27 31.27
N ALA A 46 -31.03 -37.48 31.85
CA ALA A 46 -30.30 -38.72 32.17
C ALA A 46 -29.51 -39.46 31.03
N PRO A 47 -28.51 -40.26 31.43
CA PRO A 47 -27.22 -40.32 30.75
C PRO A 47 -27.07 -41.59 29.89
N VAL A 48 -26.27 -41.52 28.83
CA VAL A 48 -25.83 -42.71 28.08
C VAL A 48 -24.30 -42.64 27.84
N SER A 49 -23.70 -43.62 28.44
CA SER A 49 -22.44 -44.35 28.18
C SER A 49 -21.31 -43.73 27.33
N GLU A 50 -20.16 -43.85 27.95
CA GLU A 50 -18.81 -43.81 27.38
C GLU A 50 -18.68 -44.60 26.09
N GLY A 51 -18.09 -43.95 25.07
CA GLY A 51 -17.63 -44.54 23.84
C GLY A 51 -16.31 -43.86 23.43
N GLU A 52 -15.30 -44.67 23.30
CA GLU A 52 -13.88 -44.46 23.09
C GLU A 52 -13.51 -43.29 22.14
N GLN A 53 -12.59 -42.45 22.61
CA GLN A 53 -11.85 -41.48 21.84
C GLN A 53 -10.73 -42.15 21.03
N PRO A 54 -10.59 -41.86 19.74
CA PRO A 54 -9.32 -42.09 19.06
C PRO A 54 -8.37 -40.94 19.39
N THR A 55 -7.32 -41.23 20.11
CA THR A 55 -6.17 -40.35 20.31
C THR A 55 -5.36 -40.30 19.03
N GLU A 56 -5.55 -39.29 18.18
CA GLU A 56 -4.52 -38.84 17.25
C GLU A 56 -3.76 -37.71 17.92
N THR A 57 -2.57 -38.04 18.39
CA THR A 57 -1.57 -37.11 18.90
C THR A 57 -0.87 -36.50 17.71
N THR A 58 -1.33 -35.38 17.18
CA THR A 58 -0.55 -34.57 16.26
C THR A 58 0.49 -33.84 17.11
N THR A 59 1.71 -34.34 17.11
CA THR A 59 2.86 -33.66 17.71
C THR A 59 3.19 -32.43 16.91
N VAL A 60 2.87 -31.26 17.47
CA VAL A 60 3.43 -29.99 17.03
C VAL A 60 4.94 -30.01 17.29
N PRO A 61 5.81 -29.75 16.30
CA PRO A 61 7.25 -29.67 16.55
C PRO A 61 7.54 -28.51 17.52
N GLN A 62 8.22 -28.81 18.61
CA GLN A 62 8.73 -27.77 19.52
C GLN A 62 9.86 -27.02 18.82
N ILE A 63 9.71 -25.68 18.73
CA ILE A 63 10.62 -24.73 18.08
C ILE A 63 11.95 -24.52 18.88
N ALA A 64 12.31 -25.44 19.77
CA ALA A 64 13.49 -25.30 20.61
C ALA A 64 14.84 -25.60 19.90
N ASP A 65 14.85 -26.20 18.70
CA ASP A 65 16.08 -26.67 18.05
C ASP A 65 16.64 -25.78 16.92
N VAL A 66 15.99 -24.62 16.62
CA VAL A 66 16.43 -23.70 15.55
C VAL A 66 17.27 -22.52 16.07
N LEU A 67 17.30 -22.29 17.38
CA LEU A 67 17.92 -21.07 17.96
C LEU A 67 19.42 -21.20 18.33
N THR A 68 20.13 -22.28 17.92
CA THR A 68 21.54 -22.45 18.33
C THR A 68 22.59 -22.14 17.25
N THR A 69 22.20 -21.61 16.07
CA THR A 69 23.18 -21.36 14.99
C THR A 69 23.21 -19.95 14.40
N ALA A 70 22.63 -18.96 15.07
CA ALA A 70 22.67 -17.57 14.59
C ALA A 70 23.20 -16.60 15.65
N ALA A 71 24.45 -16.75 16.06
CA ALA A 71 25.17 -15.73 16.81
C ALA A 71 26.67 -15.78 16.47
N THR A 72 27.02 -15.42 15.25
CA THR A 72 28.35 -14.89 14.94
C THR A 72 28.15 -13.64 14.10
N THR A 73 28.12 -12.51 14.78
CA THR A 73 28.23 -11.19 14.18
C THR A 73 29.60 -11.08 13.50
N PRO A 74 29.68 -10.90 12.18
CA PRO A 74 30.90 -10.39 11.58
C PRO A 74 30.85 -8.86 11.72
N THR A 75 31.59 -8.32 12.67
CA THR A 75 32.00 -6.92 12.62
C THR A 75 32.96 -6.79 11.43
N THR A 76 32.45 -6.37 10.30
CA THR A 76 33.26 -5.91 9.19
C THR A 76 32.75 -4.53 8.82
N THR A 77 33.45 -3.49 9.26
CA THR A 77 33.37 -2.14 8.71
C THR A 77 34.03 -2.15 7.33
N GLY A 78 33.29 -2.61 6.35
CA GLY A 78 33.53 -2.40 4.95
C GLY A 78 32.20 -1.96 4.37
N GLU A 79 32.11 -0.75 3.86
CA GLU A 79 31.00 -0.38 2.99
C GLU A 79 31.02 -1.40 1.86
N GLU A 80 30.01 -2.26 1.81
CA GLU A 80 29.81 -3.21 0.70
C GLU A 80 29.50 -2.35 -0.52
N PHE A 81 30.41 -2.36 -1.49
CA PHE A 81 30.25 -1.54 -2.71
C PHE A 81 29.12 -2.17 -3.54
N VAL A 82 27.94 -1.57 -3.47
CA VAL A 82 26.80 -1.98 -4.31
C VAL A 82 27.07 -1.45 -5.72
N ASP A 83 27.13 -2.36 -6.71
CA ASP A 83 27.29 -1.98 -8.11
C ASP A 83 25.97 -1.39 -8.64
N THR A 84 25.91 -0.08 -8.74
CA THR A 84 24.74 0.66 -9.25
C THR A 84 24.73 0.83 -10.78
N SER A 85 25.72 0.28 -11.48
CA SER A 85 25.88 0.49 -12.92
C SER A 85 24.65 0.05 -13.73
N LEU A 86 23.95 -1.01 -13.30
CA LEU A 86 22.70 -1.47 -13.92
C LEU A 86 21.56 -0.47 -13.72
N VAL A 87 21.42 0.11 -12.53
CA VAL A 87 20.43 1.15 -12.23
C VAL A 87 20.67 2.38 -13.08
N ASP A 88 21.92 2.87 -13.12
CA ASP A 88 22.30 4.04 -13.91
C ASP A 88 22.05 3.80 -15.40
N PHE A 89 22.39 2.61 -15.92
CA PHE A 89 22.14 2.22 -17.30
C PHE A 89 20.64 2.22 -17.62
N LEU A 90 19.81 1.50 -16.85
CA LEU A 90 18.38 1.39 -17.11
C LEU A 90 17.68 2.76 -17.00
N MET A 91 17.97 3.53 -15.96
CA MET A 91 17.42 4.89 -15.81
C MET A 91 17.82 5.82 -16.95
N GLY A 92 19.04 5.66 -17.48
CA GLY A 92 19.54 6.43 -18.62
C GLY A 92 18.81 6.13 -19.94
N GLN A 93 18.17 4.97 -20.07
CA GLN A 93 17.35 4.60 -21.23
C GLN A 93 15.88 5.05 -21.12
N MET A 94 15.40 5.37 -19.90
CA MET A 94 14.01 5.74 -19.66
C MET A 94 13.71 7.17 -20.14
N THR A 95 12.60 7.33 -20.85
CA THR A 95 11.98 8.65 -21.06
C THR A 95 11.41 9.19 -19.74
N LEU A 96 11.09 10.48 -19.69
CA LEU A 96 10.42 11.08 -18.52
C LEU A 96 9.13 10.34 -18.17
N GLU A 97 8.29 10.04 -19.17
CA GLU A 97 7.03 9.32 -18.98
C GLU A 97 7.26 7.92 -18.40
N GLN A 98 8.26 7.18 -18.88
CA GLN A 98 8.61 5.87 -18.33
C GLN A 98 9.12 5.96 -16.88
N LYS A 99 9.92 6.99 -16.56
CA LYS A 99 10.34 7.27 -15.18
C LYS A 99 9.13 7.55 -14.28
N VAL A 100 8.21 8.39 -14.75
CA VAL A 100 6.98 8.72 -14.03
C VAL A 100 6.12 7.46 -13.86
N CYS A 101 5.97 6.60 -14.86
CA CYS A 101 5.25 5.34 -14.75
C CYS A 101 5.83 4.43 -13.65
N GLN A 102 7.16 4.40 -13.45
CA GLN A 102 7.77 3.62 -12.36
C GLN A 102 7.35 4.10 -10.96
N MET A 103 6.83 5.30 -10.82
CA MET A 103 6.32 5.87 -9.57
C MET A 103 4.87 5.45 -9.26
N PHE A 104 4.29 4.51 -9.98
CA PHE A 104 2.92 4.06 -9.77
C PHE A 104 2.82 2.57 -9.44
N ILE A 105 1.97 2.25 -8.45
CA ILE A 105 1.45 0.90 -8.20
C ILE A 105 -0.06 0.96 -8.39
N VAL A 106 -0.59 0.14 -9.30
CA VAL A 106 -2.01 0.16 -9.70
C VAL A 106 -2.60 -1.24 -9.67
N THR A 107 -3.93 -1.36 -9.74
CA THR A 107 -4.55 -2.67 -9.94
C THR A 107 -4.43 -3.13 -11.39
N PRO A 108 -4.48 -4.45 -11.67
CA PRO A 108 -4.55 -4.97 -13.04
C PRO A 108 -5.71 -4.38 -13.85
N GLU A 109 -6.85 -4.10 -13.20
CA GLU A 109 -8.04 -3.47 -13.78
C GLU A 109 -7.75 -2.03 -14.22
N SER A 110 -7.10 -1.25 -13.34
CA SER A 110 -6.73 0.14 -13.64
C SER A 110 -5.72 0.21 -14.79
N LEU A 111 -4.75 -0.71 -14.82
CA LEU A 111 -3.78 -0.81 -15.90
C LEU A 111 -4.42 -1.13 -17.24
N THR A 112 -5.32 -2.13 -17.26
CA THR A 112 -5.91 -2.67 -18.50
C THR A 112 -7.17 -1.94 -18.95
N GLY A 113 -7.81 -1.18 -18.07
CA GLY A 113 -9.14 -0.61 -18.29
C GLY A 113 -10.25 -1.68 -18.35
N TYR A 114 -9.96 -2.93 -17.91
CA TYR A 114 -10.94 -4.01 -17.93
C TYR A 114 -11.98 -3.80 -16.82
N ASN A 115 -13.26 -3.92 -17.20
CA ASN A 115 -14.37 -3.77 -16.26
C ASN A 115 -14.77 -5.12 -15.66
N GLY A 116 -14.12 -5.54 -14.62
CA GLY A 116 -14.30 -6.80 -13.90
C GLY A 116 -12.98 -7.24 -13.29
N ALA A 117 -12.97 -8.30 -12.49
CA ALA A 117 -11.74 -8.82 -11.91
C ALA A 117 -10.81 -9.39 -12.99
N VAL A 118 -9.55 -9.00 -12.96
CA VAL A 118 -8.49 -9.55 -13.82
C VAL A 118 -7.85 -10.72 -13.07
N THR A 119 -8.09 -11.94 -13.56
CA THR A 119 -7.59 -13.18 -12.97
C THR A 119 -6.53 -13.88 -13.82
N GLU A 120 -6.15 -13.28 -14.96
CA GLU A 120 -5.05 -13.76 -15.79
C GLU A 120 -4.26 -12.62 -16.43
N ALA A 121 -2.97 -12.83 -16.64
CA ALA A 121 -2.10 -11.92 -17.37
C ALA A 121 -2.08 -12.33 -18.86
N GLY A 122 -2.93 -11.72 -19.67
CA GLY A 122 -3.07 -12.01 -21.10
C GLY A 122 -2.43 -10.94 -22.01
N ALA A 123 -2.79 -11.01 -23.29
CA ALA A 123 -2.30 -10.07 -24.32
C ALA A 123 -2.64 -8.61 -23.98
N LEU A 124 -3.85 -8.35 -23.43
CA LEU A 124 -4.27 -7.02 -23.00
C LEU A 124 -3.36 -6.48 -21.87
N SER A 125 -3.01 -7.33 -20.91
CA SER A 125 -2.10 -6.95 -19.82
C SER A 125 -0.71 -6.55 -20.36
N LYS A 126 -0.18 -7.32 -21.34
CA LYS A 126 1.09 -7.01 -21.98
C LYS A 126 1.05 -5.70 -22.77
N GLU A 127 -0.01 -5.49 -23.58
CA GLU A 127 -0.21 -4.27 -24.36
C GLU A 127 -0.32 -3.05 -23.45
N SER A 128 -1.14 -3.14 -22.39
CA SER A 128 -1.33 -2.05 -21.44
C SER A 128 -0.07 -1.73 -20.65
N PHE A 129 0.68 -2.75 -20.21
CA PHE A 129 1.98 -2.55 -19.55
C PHE A 129 3.02 -1.92 -20.50
N THR A 130 3.01 -2.29 -21.77
CA THR A 130 3.90 -1.68 -22.77
C THR A 130 3.60 -0.18 -22.93
N ALA A 131 2.32 0.19 -22.87
CA ALA A 131 1.90 1.60 -22.94
C ALA A 131 2.21 2.37 -21.65
N TYR A 132 2.00 1.76 -20.49
CA TYR A 132 2.25 2.32 -19.17
C TYR A 132 3.09 1.35 -18.34
N PRO A 133 4.43 1.41 -18.42
CA PRO A 133 5.32 0.50 -17.68
C PRO A 133 5.40 0.91 -16.20
N VAL A 134 4.32 0.64 -15.46
CA VAL A 134 4.18 0.99 -14.03
C VAL A 134 5.22 0.29 -13.15
N GLY A 135 5.52 0.89 -12.00
CA GLY A 135 6.48 0.36 -11.04
C GLY A 135 6.00 -0.91 -10.33
N GLY A 136 4.67 -1.13 -10.23
CA GLY A 136 4.12 -2.30 -9.57
C GLY A 136 2.63 -2.48 -9.78
N LEU A 137 2.15 -3.63 -9.30
CA LEU A 137 0.74 -4.00 -9.26
C LEU A 137 0.33 -4.39 -7.85
N ILE A 138 -0.88 -4.00 -7.44
CA ILE A 138 -1.55 -4.46 -6.23
C ILE A 138 -2.71 -5.36 -6.60
N TYR A 139 -2.85 -6.49 -5.88
CA TYR A 139 -3.90 -7.46 -6.09
C TYR A 139 -4.85 -7.53 -4.90
N PHE A 140 -6.13 -7.76 -5.19
CA PHE A 140 -7.19 -7.90 -4.21
C PHE A 140 -7.80 -9.29 -4.25
N SER A 141 -8.68 -9.60 -3.30
CA SER A 141 -9.34 -10.91 -3.20
C SER A 141 -9.97 -11.38 -4.51
N ASP A 142 -10.57 -10.48 -5.27
CA ASP A 142 -11.24 -10.81 -6.54
C ASP A 142 -10.27 -11.25 -7.66
N ASN A 143 -8.98 -10.97 -7.52
CA ASN A 143 -7.94 -11.41 -8.45
C ASN A 143 -7.41 -12.82 -8.13
N LEU A 144 -7.68 -13.35 -6.93
CA LEU A 144 -7.07 -14.56 -6.38
C LEU A 144 -8.09 -15.71 -6.37
N GLU A 145 -8.08 -16.57 -7.39
CA GLU A 145 -9.01 -17.70 -7.51
C GLU A 145 -8.47 -18.96 -6.84
N ASP A 146 -7.22 -19.31 -7.15
CA ASP A 146 -6.49 -20.44 -6.55
C ASP A 146 -4.97 -20.25 -6.69
N ALA A 147 -4.19 -21.09 -6.00
CA ALA A 147 -2.73 -21.00 -5.99
C ALA A 147 -2.10 -21.13 -7.39
N PRO A 148 -2.45 -22.11 -8.26
CA PRO A 148 -1.90 -22.20 -9.62
C PRO A 148 -2.22 -20.97 -10.49
N GLN A 149 -3.45 -20.45 -10.43
CA GLN A 149 -3.85 -19.27 -11.17
C GLN A 149 -3.04 -18.05 -10.70
N THR A 150 -2.96 -17.83 -9.38
CA THR A 150 -2.22 -16.70 -8.80
C THR A 150 -0.75 -16.72 -9.22
N VAL A 151 -0.06 -17.85 -9.04
CA VAL A 151 1.36 -18.00 -9.46
C VAL A 151 1.51 -17.71 -10.96
N SER A 152 0.62 -18.27 -11.81
CA SER A 152 0.68 -18.04 -13.25
C SER A 152 0.48 -16.56 -13.61
N MET A 153 -0.49 -15.90 -13.00
CA MET A 153 -0.78 -14.47 -13.25
C MET A 153 0.39 -13.58 -12.83
N LEU A 154 0.91 -13.75 -11.62
CA LEU A 154 2.01 -12.94 -11.10
C LEU A 154 3.31 -13.15 -11.88
N SER A 155 3.68 -14.42 -12.15
CA SER A 155 4.89 -14.74 -12.93
C SER A 155 4.82 -14.21 -14.35
N THR A 156 3.66 -14.33 -15.02
CA THR A 156 3.48 -13.83 -16.38
C THR A 156 3.60 -12.29 -16.44
N MET A 157 3.09 -11.58 -15.43
CA MET A 157 3.29 -10.12 -15.35
C MET A 157 4.75 -9.74 -15.12
N GLN A 158 5.49 -10.50 -14.29
CA GLN A 158 6.93 -10.28 -14.15
C GLN A 158 7.68 -10.53 -15.46
N ASP A 159 7.34 -11.61 -16.19
CA ASP A 159 7.94 -11.89 -17.50
C ASP A 159 7.68 -10.75 -18.49
N TYR A 160 6.44 -10.22 -18.55
CA TYR A 160 6.12 -9.10 -19.42
C TYR A 160 6.92 -7.83 -19.05
N ALA A 161 7.10 -7.57 -17.76
CA ALA A 161 7.87 -6.43 -17.29
C ALA A 161 9.35 -6.56 -17.65
N GLN A 162 9.94 -7.74 -17.44
CA GLN A 162 11.32 -8.04 -17.79
C GLN A 162 11.56 -7.94 -19.29
N GLU A 163 10.69 -8.55 -20.11
CA GLU A 163 10.80 -8.51 -21.57
C GLU A 163 10.67 -7.09 -22.14
N THR A 164 9.82 -6.26 -21.52
CA THR A 164 9.49 -4.92 -22.04
C THR A 164 10.52 -3.87 -21.63
N THR A 165 11.00 -3.92 -20.38
CA THR A 165 11.80 -2.82 -19.81
C THR A 165 13.12 -3.28 -19.16
N GLY A 166 13.32 -4.57 -18.92
CA GLY A 166 14.39 -5.08 -18.05
C GLY A 166 14.16 -4.82 -16.56
N VAL A 167 12.98 -4.27 -16.18
CA VAL A 167 12.64 -3.87 -14.82
C VAL A 167 11.40 -4.61 -14.35
N GLY A 168 11.57 -5.51 -13.38
CA GLY A 168 10.46 -6.24 -12.77
C GLY A 168 9.55 -5.36 -11.91
N LEU A 169 8.43 -5.92 -11.49
CA LEU A 169 7.34 -5.25 -10.77
C LEU A 169 7.45 -5.45 -9.25
N PHE A 170 7.07 -4.45 -8.50
CA PHE A 170 6.54 -4.66 -7.17
C PHE A 170 5.18 -5.35 -7.30
N LEU A 171 5.05 -6.58 -6.84
CA LEU A 171 3.80 -7.34 -6.79
C LEU A 171 3.32 -7.34 -5.35
N SER A 172 2.28 -6.55 -5.08
CA SER A 172 1.86 -6.22 -3.73
C SER A 172 0.45 -6.70 -3.40
N VAL A 173 0.19 -6.82 -2.11
CA VAL A 173 -1.09 -7.18 -1.53
C VAL A 173 -1.19 -6.56 -0.13
N ASP A 174 -2.42 -6.48 0.44
CA ASP A 174 -2.62 -6.26 1.87
C ASP A 174 -2.84 -7.62 2.55
N GLU A 175 -1.85 -8.13 3.24
CA GLU A 175 -1.94 -9.35 4.05
C GLU A 175 -1.55 -9.02 5.49
N GLU A 176 -2.41 -8.27 6.19
CA GLU A 176 -2.14 -7.82 7.56
C GLU A 176 -2.28 -8.95 8.58
N GLY A 177 -3.03 -10.00 8.20
CA GLY A 177 -3.58 -10.98 9.11
C GLY A 177 -4.93 -10.56 9.70
N GLY A 178 -5.60 -11.44 10.45
CA GLY A 178 -6.92 -11.17 11.02
C GLY A 178 -7.97 -10.85 9.96
N THR A 179 -8.61 -9.69 10.08
CA THR A 179 -9.68 -9.25 9.16
C THR A 179 -9.20 -8.82 7.80
N VAL A 180 -7.91 -8.54 7.61
CA VAL A 180 -7.31 -8.16 6.31
C VAL A 180 -6.29 -9.24 5.92
N ALA A 181 -6.78 -10.30 5.27
CA ALA A 181 -6.03 -11.51 4.96
C ALA A 181 -6.46 -12.07 3.59
N ARG A 182 -6.13 -11.34 2.51
CA ARG A 182 -6.62 -11.64 1.16
C ARG A 182 -6.08 -12.96 0.61
N VAL A 183 -4.81 -13.24 0.88
CA VAL A 183 -4.13 -14.47 0.45
C VAL A 183 -4.58 -15.64 1.33
N ALA A 184 -4.60 -15.48 2.65
CA ALA A 184 -5.05 -16.55 3.55
C ALA A 184 -6.54 -16.92 3.34
N ASP A 185 -7.39 -15.94 3.04
CA ASP A 185 -8.81 -16.18 2.82
C ASP A 185 -9.09 -16.86 1.48
N ASN A 186 -8.41 -16.46 0.40
CA ASN A 186 -8.66 -16.95 -0.95
C ASN A 186 -7.83 -18.20 -1.31
N LEU A 187 -6.56 -18.25 -0.88
CA LEU A 187 -5.64 -19.32 -1.27
C LEU A 187 -5.42 -20.37 -0.18
N GLY A 188 -6.01 -20.16 1.00
CA GLY A 188 -6.02 -21.14 2.09
C GLY A 188 -4.66 -21.29 2.80
N THR A 189 -3.89 -20.21 2.87
CA THR A 189 -2.65 -20.15 3.66
C THR A 189 -2.93 -19.99 5.16
N THR A 190 -1.94 -19.60 5.94
CA THR A 190 -2.05 -19.53 7.39
C THR A 190 -2.96 -18.39 7.85
N LYS A 191 -4.09 -18.73 8.50
CA LYS A 191 -4.96 -17.72 9.10
C LYS A 191 -4.44 -17.30 10.46
N LEU A 192 -4.20 -16.00 10.61
CA LEU A 192 -3.82 -15.36 11.86
C LEU A 192 -5.04 -14.76 12.56
N TYR A 193 -4.92 -14.50 13.86
CA TYR A 193 -5.88 -13.69 14.62
C TYR A 193 -5.69 -12.21 14.27
N ASP A 194 -6.65 -11.37 14.70
CA ASP A 194 -6.50 -9.92 14.63
C ASP A 194 -5.25 -9.44 15.41
N MET A 195 -4.64 -8.36 14.99
CA MET A 195 -3.38 -7.89 15.56
C MET A 195 -3.52 -7.45 17.02
N GLU A 196 -4.70 -6.96 17.44
CA GLU A 196 -5.02 -6.66 18.84
C GLU A 196 -4.79 -7.88 19.77
N TYR A 197 -5.15 -9.09 19.33
CA TYR A 197 -4.90 -10.32 20.09
C TYR A 197 -3.42 -10.55 20.38
N TYR A 198 -2.55 -10.27 19.43
CA TYR A 198 -1.10 -10.41 19.61
C TYR A 198 -0.51 -9.26 20.42
N GLY A 199 -1.04 -8.05 20.24
CA GLY A 199 -0.66 -6.87 21.04
C GLY A 199 -0.97 -7.05 22.52
N GLU A 200 -2.13 -7.63 22.88
CA GLU A 200 -2.48 -7.97 24.28
C GLU A 200 -1.49 -8.96 24.92
N ARG A 201 -0.89 -9.82 24.13
CA ARG A 201 0.09 -10.83 24.59
C ARG A 201 1.51 -10.26 24.67
N HIS A 202 1.81 -9.23 23.89
CA HIS A 202 3.09 -8.53 23.80
C HIS A 202 4.29 -9.50 23.75
N ASN A 203 4.27 -10.42 22.80
CA ASN A 203 5.30 -11.44 22.62
C ASN A 203 6.10 -11.16 21.35
N LEU A 204 7.38 -10.78 21.50
CA LEU A 204 8.26 -10.40 20.39
C LEU A 204 8.60 -11.59 19.46
N GLU A 205 8.67 -12.81 20.01
CA GLU A 205 8.87 -14.02 19.19
C GLU A 205 7.63 -14.30 18.32
N GLU A 206 6.43 -14.05 18.86
CA GLU A 206 5.18 -14.15 18.09
C GLU A 206 5.14 -13.05 17.01
N ALA A 207 5.57 -11.82 17.30
CA ALA A 207 5.62 -10.73 16.33
C ALA A 207 6.51 -11.09 15.13
N TYR A 208 7.72 -11.59 15.37
CA TYR A 208 8.59 -12.08 14.30
C TYR A 208 7.96 -13.25 13.54
N ALA A 209 7.33 -14.20 14.25
CA ALA A 209 6.69 -15.36 13.64
C ALA A 209 5.50 -14.96 12.74
N ILE A 210 4.73 -13.91 13.09
CA ILE A 210 3.67 -13.34 12.25
C ILE A 210 4.26 -12.92 10.91
N GLY A 211 5.25 -12.02 10.93
CA GLY A 211 5.88 -11.53 9.69
C GLY A 211 6.54 -12.64 8.87
N ASN A 212 7.23 -13.58 9.51
CA ASN A 212 7.85 -14.72 8.85
C ASN A 212 6.82 -15.63 8.19
N THR A 213 5.68 -15.89 8.85
CA THR A 213 4.59 -16.70 8.30
C THR A 213 3.95 -16.02 7.09
N ILE A 214 3.57 -14.75 7.22
CA ILE A 214 2.98 -13.98 6.12
C ILE A 214 3.97 -13.91 4.95
N GLY A 215 5.23 -13.55 5.21
CA GLY A 215 6.27 -13.47 4.18
C GLY A 215 6.50 -14.79 3.45
N SER A 216 6.53 -15.92 4.18
CA SER A 216 6.61 -17.26 3.58
C SER A 216 5.40 -17.59 2.72
N ASP A 217 4.20 -17.24 3.20
CA ASP A 217 2.96 -17.48 2.48
C ASP A 217 2.85 -16.60 1.21
N LEU A 218 3.33 -15.37 1.25
CA LEU A 218 3.32 -14.45 0.10
C LEU A 218 4.38 -14.80 -0.95
N SER A 219 5.60 -15.07 -0.52
CA SER A 219 6.72 -15.31 -1.43
C SER A 219 6.52 -16.56 -2.29
N GLN A 220 5.82 -17.60 -1.80
CA GLN A 220 5.53 -18.82 -2.58
C GLN A 220 4.64 -18.55 -3.80
N PHE A 221 3.86 -17.46 -3.81
CA PHE A 221 3.02 -17.06 -4.94
C PHE A 221 3.69 -16.04 -5.86
N GLY A 222 4.78 -15.42 -5.40
CA GLY A 222 5.51 -14.39 -6.15
C GLY A 222 5.20 -12.97 -5.72
N PHE A 223 4.42 -12.75 -4.64
CA PHE A 223 4.32 -11.42 -4.03
C PHE A 223 5.66 -11.05 -3.39
N ASN A 224 6.03 -9.79 -3.51
CA ASN A 224 7.31 -9.28 -3.04
C ASN A 224 7.21 -7.98 -2.22
N VAL A 225 6.00 -7.42 -2.08
CA VAL A 225 5.67 -6.30 -1.20
C VAL A 225 4.37 -6.60 -0.46
N ASP A 226 4.36 -6.40 0.85
CA ASP A 226 3.16 -6.45 1.67
C ASP A 226 2.86 -5.06 2.25
N PHE A 227 1.61 -4.60 2.10
CA PHE A 227 1.16 -3.39 2.76
C PHE A 227 0.76 -3.67 4.21
N ALA A 228 1.73 -4.16 4.97
CA ALA A 228 1.71 -4.48 6.39
C ALA A 228 3.12 -4.29 7.00
N PRO A 229 3.22 -4.07 8.31
CA PRO A 229 2.17 -4.04 9.33
C PRO A 229 1.50 -2.66 9.52
N VAL A 230 0.32 -2.67 10.16
CA VAL A 230 -0.32 -1.46 10.69
C VAL A 230 0.48 -0.96 11.90
N ALA A 231 1.08 0.22 11.77
CA ALA A 231 1.89 0.88 12.79
C ALA A 231 1.12 1.99 13.55
N ASP A 232 -0.17 2.11 13.28
CA ASP A 232 -1.06 3.03 14.00
C ASP A 232 -1.20 2.62 15.47
N VAL A 233 -1.43 3.61 16.35
CA VAL A 233 -1.68 3.41 17.78
C VAL A 233 -3.17 3.64 18.06
N ASN A 234 -3.85 2.74 18.78
CA ASN A 234 -5.28 2.83 19.07
C ASN A 234 -5.57 3.90 20.12
N LEU A 235 -5.61 5.16 19.69
CA LEU A 235 -5.80 6.33 20.57
C LEU A 235 -7.26 6.81 20.63
N ASN A 236 -8.09 6.32 19.71
CA ASN A 236 -9.54 6.54 19.70
C ASN A 236 -10.24 5.19 19.46
N PRO A 237 -11.06 4.69 20.38
CA PRO A 237 -11.73 3.39 20.22
C PRO A 237 -12.74 3.36 19.05
N ASN A 238 -13.09 4.52 18.47
CA ASN A 238 -14.00 4.62 17.33
C ASN A 238 -13.26 4.79 16.00
N ASN A 239 -11.92 4.65 15.98
CA ASN A 239 -11.18 4.71 14.72
C ASN A 239 -11.58 3.57 13.78
N GLU A 240 -11.40 3.77 12.47
CA GLU A 240 -11.79 2.80 11.44
C GLU A 240 -10.98 1.48 11.44
N LEU A 241 -9.81 1.49 12.07
CA LEU A 241 -8.87 0.36 12.02
C LEU A 241 -9.23 -0.75 13.01
N GLY A 242 -9.75 -0.39 14.18
CA GLY A 242 -10.21 -1.33 15.20
C GLY A 242 -9.15 -2.36 15.60
N SER A 243 -9.49 -3.64 15.51
CA SER A 243 -8.64 -4.78 15.89
C SER A 243 -7.44 -5.03 14.97
N ARG A 244 -7.29 -4.29 13.86
CA ARG A 244 -6.09 -4.29 13.02
C ARG A 244 -4.88 -3.69 13.73
N ILE A 245 -5.10 -2.86 14.76
CA ILE A 245 -4.05 -2.20 15.55
C ILE A 245 -3.64 -3.11 16.71
N PHE A 246 -2.32 -3.23 16.97
CA PHE A 246 -1.79 -4.05 18.05
C PHE A 246 -2.20 -3.57 19.44
N SER A 247 -2.13 -2.25 19.72
CA SER A 247 -2.36 -1.72 21.07
C SER A 247 -2.67 -0.21 21.07
N SER A 248 -3.17 0.27 22.21
CA SER A 248 -3.19 1.69 22.55
C SER A 248 -1.89 2.20 23.19
N ASP A 249 -0.96 1.30 23.49
CA ASP A 249 0.36 1.64 24.01
C ASP A 249 1.37 1.68 22.84
N PRO A 250 1.98 2.86 22.55
CA PRO A 250 2.87 3.02 21.40
C PRO A 250 4.16 2.18 21.51
N ASP A 251 4.60 1.85 22.74
CA ASP A 251 5.78 1.02 22.93
C ASP A 251 5.46 -0.45 22.56
N ILE A 252 4.26 -0.94 22.91
CA ILE A 252 3.79 -2.28 22.46
C ILE A 252 3.63 -2.31 20.94
N VAL A 253 3.02 -1.29 20.34
CA VAL A 253 2.88 -1.23 18.87
C VAL A 253 4.26 -1.26 18.21
N GLY A 254 5.20 -0.45 18.69
CA GLY A 254 6.56 -0.39 18.15
C GLY A 254 7.30 -1.74 18.21
N ASP A 255 7.21 -2.43 19.35
CA ASP A 255 7.81 -3.75 19.55
C ASP A 255 7.21 -4.79 18.57
N MET A 256 5.88 -4.84 18.46
CA MET A 256 5.19 -5.78 17.59
C MET A 256 5.49 -5.49 16.10
N VAL A 257 5.43 -4.23 15.70
CA VAL A 257 5.73 -3.77 14.33
C VAL A 257 7.15 -4.14 13.94
N SER A 258 8.13 -3.91 14.82
CA SER A 258 9.54 -4.24 14.56
C SER A 258 9.74 -5.74 14.30
N GLY A 259 9.04 -6.59 15.06
CA GLY A 259 9.07 -8.03 14.88
C GLY A 259 8.48 -8.44 13.52
N VAL A 260 7.30 -7.90 13.16
CA VAL A 260 6.65 -8.22 11.88
C VAL A 260 7.49 -7.75 10.69
N VAL A 261 8.04 -6.54 10.72
CA VAL A 261 8.95 -6.02 9.68
C VAL A 261 10.13 -6.98 9.47
N SER A 262 10.80 -7.34 10.57
CA SER A 262 11.96 -8.25 10.51
C SER A 262 11.58 -9.62 9.96
N GLY A 263 10.40 -10.14 10.31
CA GLY A 263 9.91 -11.44 9.83
C GLY A 263 9.58 -11.42 8.34
N LEU A 264 8.83 -10.43 7.86
CA LEU A 264 8.47 -10.27 6.43
C LEU A 264 9.72 -10.16 5.56
N GLN A 265 10.63 -9.24 5.90
CA GLN A 265 11.82 -8.97 5.09
C GLN A 265 12.84 -10.11 5.13
N ASN A 266 12.87 -10.91 6.20
CA ASN A 266 13.66 -12.16 6.24
C ASN A 266 13.18 -13.18 5.19
N MET A 267 11.93 -13.12 4.76
CA MET A 267 11.37 -13.97 3.72
C MET A 267 11.43 -13.34 2.31
N GLY A 268 12.10 -12.19 2.16
CA GLY A 268 12.25 -11.48 0.89
C GLY A 268 11.01 -10.70 0.46
N VAL A 269 10.07 -10.42 1.39
CA VAL A 269 8.89 -9.60 1.16
C VAL A 269 9.08 -8.26 1.86
N SER A 270 9.06 -7.17 1.11
CA SER A 270 9.19 -5.82 1.67
C SER A 270 7.99 -5.45 2.52
N ALA A 271 8.25 -4.96 3.74
CA ALA A 271 7.24 -4.50 4.68
C ALA A 271 6.89 -3.03 4.46
N THR A 272 5.64 -2.65 4.72
CA THR A 272 5.13 -1.28 4.62
C THR A 272 4.47 -0.85 5.92
N LEU A 273 5.05 0.13 6.60
CA LEU A 273 4.42 0.73 7.78
C LEU A 273 3.26 1.63 7.38
N LYS A 274 2.09 1.51 8.01
CA LYS A 274 0.90 2.31 7.68
C LYS A 274 0.05 2.65 8.90
N HIS A 275 -0.63 3.78 8.91
CA HIS A 275 -0.81 4.87 7.93
C HIS A 275 -0.20 6.17 8.50
N PHE A 276 1.02 6.49 8.12
CA PHE A 276 1.72 7.67 8.65
C PHE A 276 0.92 8.97 8.39
N PRO A 277 0.87 9.95 9.30
CA PRO A 277 1.54 10.05 10.61
C PRO A 277 0.78 9.42 11.78
N GLY A 278 -0.26 8.63 11.54
CA GLY A 278 -1.09 7.92 12.49
C GLY A 278 -2.58 8.21 12.28
N LEU A 279 -3.34 7.16 11.96
CA LEU A 279 -4.79 7.19 11.72
C LEU A 279 -5.59 6.77 12.96
N GLY A 280 -4.95 6.07 13.91
CA GLY A 280 -5.62 5.47 15.07
C GLY A 280 -6.19 6.46 16.10
N ALA A 281 -5.94 7.78 15.95
CA ALA A 281 -6.57 8.84 16.72
C ALA A 281 -7.80 9.46 16.04
N GLY A 282 -8.09 9.08 14.78
CA GLY A 282 -9.18 9.63 13.97
C GLY A 282 -10.57 9.18 14.44
N ASP A 283 -11.57 9.96 14.06
CA ASP A 283 -12.99 9.61 14.16
C ASP A 283 -13.60 9.81 12.78
N GLY A 284 -14.00 8.74 12.11
CA GLY A 284 -14.43 8.74 10.72
C GLY A 284 -13.76 7.61 9.92
N ASN A 285 -14.02 7.58 8.61
CA ASN A 285 -13.53 6.54 7.72
C ASN A 285 -13.07 7.14 6.37
N THR A 286 -11.78 7.05 6.10
CA THR A 286 -11.15 7.63 4.90
C THR A 286 -11.66 7.02 3.57
N HIS A 287 -12.32 5.86 3.62
CA HIS A 287 -12.95 5.25 2.44
C HIS A 287 -14.28 5.90 2.05
N TYR A 288 -14.99 6.53 3.00
CA TYR A 288 -16.35 7.02 2.81
C TYR A 288 -16.55 8.49 3.16
N ASP A 289 -15.68 9.05 4.00
CA ASP A 289 -15.76 10.42 4.46
C ASP A 289 -14.83 11.31 3.62
N ASP A 290 -15.23 12.55 3.38
CA ASP A 290 -14.41 13.52 2.65
C ASP A 290 -13.06 13.75 3.32
N PHE A 291 -13.04 13.79 4.66
CA PHE A 291 -11.82 13.96 5.45
C PHE A 291 -11.93 13.31 6.82
N VAL A 292 -10.87 12.64 7.24
CA VAL A 292 -10.63 12.27 8.65
C VAL A 292 -9.63 13.25 9.25
N LEU A 293 -10.03 13.90 10.37
CA LEU A 293 -9.21 14.92 11.01
C LEU A 293 -8.47 14.34 12.23
N ILE A 294 -7.16 14.51 12.26
CA ILE A 294 -6.31 14.20 13.41
C ILE A 294 -5.97 15.49 14.14
N ASP A 295 -6.76 15.82 15.19
CA ASP A 295 -6.54 17.01 16.02
C ASP A 295 -5.58 16.71 17.17
N ARG A 296 -4.31 16.56 16.83
CA ARG A 296 -3.25 16.28 17.78
C ARG A 296 -2.09 17.27 17.62
N SER A 297 -1.52 17.71 18.77
CA SER A 297 -0.33 18.55 18.72
C SER A 297 0.89 17.77 18.24
N TYR A 298 1.85 18.43 17.62
CA TYR A 298 3.11 17.83 17.17
C TYR A 298 3.87 17.11 18.30
N SER A 299 3.82 17.66 19.54
CA SER A 299 4.43 17.00 20.70
C SER A 299 3.78 15.65 20.98
N LYS A 300 2.46 15.56 20.88
CA LYS A 300 1.71 14.32 21.08
C LYS A 300 2.01 13.30 20.00
N LEU A 301 2.03 13.71 18.73
CA LEU A 301 2.43 12.84 17.64
C LEU A 301 3.80 12.22 17.87
N LYS A 302 4.77 13.02 18.32
CA LYS A 302 6.12 12.53 18.65
C LYS A 302 6.18 11.58 19.85
N GLU A 303 5.36 11.81 20.85
CA GLU A 303 5.34 11.02 22.08
C GLU A 303 4.63 9.67 21.88
N GLU A 304 3.72 9.58 20.94
CA GLU A 304 2.82 8.43 20.76
C GLU A 304 2.98 7.83 19.34
N GLU A 305 2.37 8.42 18.32
CA GLU A 305 2.32 7.83 16.97
C GLU A 305 3.71 7.63 16.35
N PHE A 306 4.59 8.63 16.42
CA PHE A 306 5.91 8.55 15.80
C PHE A 306 6.83 7.50 16.42
N LYS A 307 6.60 7.11 17.68
CA LYS A 307 7.38 6.05 18.33
C LYS A 307 7.19 4.71 17.64
N ALA A 308 5.94 4.35 17.31
CA ALA A 308 5.63 3.11 16.65
C ALA A 308 6.23 3.06 15.23
N PHE A 309 6.10 4.16 14.46
CA PHE A 309 6.73 4.26 13.15
C PHE A 309 8.27 4.24 13.24
N GLN A 310 8.85 4.96 14.21
CA GLN A 310 10.31 4.95 14.39
C GLN A 310 10.84 3.54 14.65
N ALA A 311 10.15 2.76 15.50
CA ALA A 311 10.54 1.39 15.80
C ALA A 311 10.55 0.50 14.55
N GLY A 312 9.53 0.63 13.68
CA GLY A 312 9.49 -0.08 12.40
C GLY A 312 10.56 0.41 11.41
N ILE A 313 10.85 1.71 11.39
CA ILE A 313 11.94 2.30 10.59
C ILE A 313 13.30 1.77 11.07
N ASP A 314 13.52 1.75 12.38
CA ASP A 314 14.75 1.24 12.98
C ASP A 314 14.92 -0.28 12.76
N ALA A 315 13.81 -1.03 12.60
CA ALA A 315 13.82 -2.42 12.18
C ALA A 315 14.09 -2.62 10.68
N GLY A 316 14.20 -1.53 9.91
CA GLY A 316 14.58 -1.54 8.50
C GLY A 316 13.43 -1.66 7.52
N ALA A 317 12.21 -1.20 7.87
CA ALA A 317 11.07 -1.21 6.94
C ALA A 317 11.42 -0.54 5.60
N ASP A 318 11.10 -1.20 4.51
CA ASP A 318 11.39 -0.75 3.15
C ASP A 318 10.47 0.37 2.67
N PHE A 319 9.19 0.32 3.10
CA PHE A 319 8.16 1.27 2.71
C PHE A 319 7.50 1.91 3.93
N VAL A 320 7.05 3.17 3.76
CA VAL A 320 6.09 3.82 4.65
C VAL A 320 4.95 4.37 3.81
N MET A 321 3.74 3.95 4.12
CA MET A 321 2.51 4.44 3.52
C MET A 321 1.99 5.63 4.32
N VAL A 322 1.79 6.76 3.62
CA VAL A 322 1.24 7.99 4.18
C VAL A 322 -0.24 8.06 3.85
N GLY A 323 -1.07 8.15 4.88
CA GLY A 323 -2.52 8.14 4.72
C GLY A 323 -3.12 9.49 4.29
N HIS A 324 -4.45 9.50 4.10
CA HIS A 324 -5.19 10.67 3.61
C HIS A 324 -5.81 11.52 4.72
N GLN A 325 -5.60 11.18 6.00
CA GLN A 325 -6.05 12.00 7.12
C GLN A 325 -5.41 13.40 7.08
N ILE A 326 -6.16 14.41 7.50
CA ILE A 326 -5.65 15.76 7.70
C ILE A 326 -5.15 15.89 9.13
N THR A 327 -3.85 16.14 9.29
CA THR A 327 -3.24 16.32 10.61
C THR A 327 -3.08 17.78 10.95
N THR A 328 -3.85 18.29 11.93
CA THR A 328 -3.94 19.72 12.23
C THR A 328 -2.61 20.36 12.58
N ALA A 329 -1.70 19.60 13.20
CA ALA A 329 -0.36 20.07 13.56
C ALA A 329 0.54 20.41 12.36
N ALA A 330 0.24 19.90 11.15
CA ALA A 330 0.97 20.24 9.92
C ALA A 330 0.70 21.69 9.49
N GLY A 331 -0.50 22.21 9.78
CA GLY A 331 -0.86 23.62 9.57
C GLY A 331 -1.26 23.99 8.15
N ASP A 332 -1.16 23.07 7.18
CA ASP A 332 -1.48 23.30 5.77
C ASP A 332 -2.87 22.79 5.36
N GLN A 333 -3.54 22.01 6.21
CA GLN A 333 -4.87 21.44 5.99
C GLN A 333 -4.98 20.57 4.72
N LEU A 334 -3.89 19.98 4.31
CA LEU A 334 -3.84 19.02 3.22
C LEU A 334 -3.95 17.58 3.74
N PRO A 335 -4.41 16.62 2.92
CA PRO A 335 -4.19 15.20 3.18
C PRO A 335 -2.71 14.94 3.46
N SER A 336 -2.41 14.05 4.40
CA SER A 336 -1.05 13.88 4.90
C SER A 336 -0.06 13.45 3.80
N ASP A 337 -0.49 12.65 2.82
CA ASP A 337 0.30 12.28 1.64
C ASP A 337 0.60 13.45 0.67
N MET A 338 -0.13 14.55 0.78
CA MET A 338 0.05 15.78 -0.01
C MET A 338 0.74 16.89 0.79
N SER A 339 1.02 16.69 2.08
CA SER A 339 1.63 17.66 2.98
C SER A 339 3.15 17.54 2.97
N TYR A 340 3.85 18.56 2.50
CA TYR A 340 5.32 18.63 2.59
C TYR A 340 5.81 18.53 4.04
N THR A 341 5.11 19.16 4.97
CA THR A 341 5.41 19.09 6.40
C THR A 341 5.36 17.64 6.91
N VAL A 342 4.34 16.87 6.52
CA VAL A 342 4.19 15.48 6.98
C VAL A 342 5.22 14.58 6.30
N VAL A 343 5.30 14.62 4.97
CA VAL A 343 6.13 13.69 4.21
C VAL A 343 7.61 14.04 4.33
N THR A 344 7.98 15.30 4.09
CA THR A 344 9.38 15.69 4.02
C THR A 344 9.93 16.10 5.38
N ASP A 345 9.28 17.02 6.11
CA ASP A 345 9.86 17.51 7.35
C ASP A 345 9.75 16.48 8.51
N TRP A 346 8.64 15.74 8.60
CA TRP A 346 8.45 14.78 9.70
C TRP A 346 9.00 13.40 9.35
N LEU A 347 8.48 12.75 8.29
CA LEU A 347 8.87 11.38 7.98
C LEU A 347 10.35 11.29 7.56
N LYS A 348 10.73 12.05 6.53
CA LYS A 348 12.11 12.02 6.02
C LYS A 348 13.08 12.79 6.94
N GLY A 349 12.68 13.97 7.43
CA GLY A 349 13.55 14.86 8.23
C GLY A 349 13.65 14.49 9.69
N THR A 350 12.51 14.29 10.39
CA THR A 350 12.50 14.03 11.84
C THR A 350 12.73 12.57 12.19
N LEU A 351 12.04 11.62 11.49
CA LEU A 351 12.21 10.19 11.71
C LEU A 351 13.38 9.60 10.91
N GLY A 352 13.95 10.35 9.96
CA GLY A 352 15.12 9.92 9.19
C GLY A 352 14.82 8.79 8.19
N PHE A 353 13.56 8.62 7.76
CA PHE A 353 13.21 7.57 6.81
C PHE A 353 13.79 7.84 5.43
N ASN A 354 14.60 6.89 4.94
CA ASN A 354 15.27 6.97 3.64
C ASN A 354 14.75 5.93 2.62
N GLY A 355 13.82 5.06 3.02
CA GLY A 355 13.17 4.09 2.13
C GLY A 355 12.15 4.73 1.18
N ILE A 356 11.26 3.93 0.63
CA ILE A 356 10.25 4.35 -0.33
C ILE A 356 9.00 4.87 0.40
N VAL A 357 8.63 6.12 0.16
CA VAL A 357 7.38 6.71 0.65
C VAL A 357 6.29 6.48 -0.39
N ILE A 358 5.21 5.81 0.00
CA ILE A 358 4.05 5.52 -0.84
C ILE A 358 2.80 6.22 -0.27
N THR A 359 1.88 6.65 -1.13
CA THR A 359 0.55 7.13 -0.69
C THR A 359 -0.32 5.97 -0.24
N ASP A 360 -1.34 6.21 0.55
CA ASP A 360 -2.52 5.35 0.59
C ASP A 360 -3.25 5.40 -0.77
N ALA A 361 -4.27 4.57 -0.96
CA ALA A 361 -4.96 4.43 -2.24
C ALA A 361 -5.69 5.71 -2.66
N GLN A 362 -5.21 6.39 -3.71
CA GLN A 362 -5.76 7.69 -4.15
C GLN A 362 -7.14 7.59 -4.83
N ASN A 363 -7.71 6.41 -4.97
CA ASN A 363 -9.10 6.23 -5.39
C ASN A 363 -10.10 6.27 -4.22
N MET A 364 -9.64 6.50 -2.97
CA MET A 364 -10.50 6.66 -1.79
C MET A 364 -11.22 8.01 -1.80
N ALA A 365 -12.41 8.08 -1.16
CA ALA A 365 -13.28 9.26 -1.14
C ALA A 365 -12.56 10.52 -0.63
N ALA A 366 -11.73 10.40 0.40
CA ALA A 366 -10.92 11.51 0.92
C ALA A 366 -10.12 12.25 -0.17
N ILE A 367 -9.73 11.58 -1.24
CA ILE A 367 -9.04 12.18 -2.37
C ILE A 367 -9.99 12.51 -3.52
N THR A 368 -10.80 11.54 -3.98
CA THR A 368 -11.58 11.68 -5.22
C THR A 368 -12.67 12.71 -5.16
N GLU A 369 -13.22 13.00 -3.98
CA GLU A 369 -14.22 14.04 -3.79
C GLU A 369 -13.64 15.48 -3.87
N ASN A 370 -12.30 15.62 -3.69
CA ASN A 370 -11.66 16.93 -3.53
C ASN A 370 -10.59 17.25 -4.59
N TYR A 371 -9.99 16.24 -5.22
CA TYR A 371 -8.85 16.41 -6.13
C TYR A 371 -9.04 15.65 -7.42
N SER A 372 -8.58 16.23 -8.55
CA SER A 372 -8.41 15.46 -9.78
C SER A 372 -7.21 14.51 -9.64
N PRO A 373 -7.16 13.39 -10.39
CA PRO A 373 -6.03 12.46 -10.35
C PRO A 373 -4.68 13.15 -10.63
N ALA A 374 -4.63 14.06 -11.60
CA ALA A 374 -3.44 14.86 -11.90
C ALA A 374 -3.04 15.75 -10.70
N THR A 375 -4.00 16.42 -10.07
CA THR A 375 -3.72 17.31 -8.93
C THR A 375 -3.21 16.51 -7.73
N ALA A 376 -3.86 15.40 -7.40
CA ALA A 376 -3.45 14.53 -6.31
C ALA A 376 -2.02 14.02 -6.52
N ALA A 377 -1.73 13.47 -7.69
CA ALA A 377 -0.41 12.94 -8.02
C ALA A 377 0.69 14.01 -7.94
N VAL A 378 0.46 15.19 -8.55
CA VAL A 378 1.42 16.31 -8.53
C VAL A 378 1.67 16.82 -7.11
N GLN A 379 0.63 16.93 -6.27
CA GLN A 379 0.77 17.37 -4.89
C GLN A 379 1.57 16.37 -4.05
N SER A 380 1.27 15.07 -4.16
CA SER A 380 1.98 14.02 -3.41
C SER A 380 3.46 13.95 -3.80
N VAL A 381 3.79 14.01 -5.09
CA VAL A 381 5.19 14.06 -5.55
C VAL A 381 5.89 15.33 -5.05
N SER A 382 5.20 16.47 -5.07
CA SER A 382 5.74 17.75 -4.55
C SER A 382 5.95 17.71 -3.03
N ALA A 383 5.11 16.97 -2.29
CA ALA A 383 5.27 16.74 -0.86
C ALA A 383 6.48 15.84 -0.52
N GLY A 384 6.94 15.06 -1.49
CA GLY A 384 8.09 14.16 -1.31
C GLY A 384 7.77 12.67 -1.42
N VAL A 385 6.55 12.27 -1.80
CA VAL A 385 6.16 10.88 -2.03
C VAL A 385 6.94 10.30 -3.21
N ASP A 386 7.32 9.04 -3.12
CA ASP A 386 8.11 8.34 -4.14
C ASP A 386 7.22 7.44 -5.01
N VAL A 387 6.14 6.87 -4.47
CA VAL A 387 5.20 5.99 -5.19
C VAL A 387 3.76 6.41 -4.91
N ILE A 388 2.93 6.47 -5.96
CA ILE A 388 1.50 6.74 -5.89
C ILE A 388 0.75 5.43 -6.05
N LEU A 389 -0.09 5.12 -5.05
CA LEU A 389 -0.92 3.92 -5.05
C LEU A 389 -2.31 4.23 -5.62
N MET A 390 -2.74 3.44 -6.62
CA MET A 390 -4.11 3.39 -7.13
C MET A 390 -4.73 4.78 -7.43
N PRO A 391 -4.12 5.62 -8.31
CA PRO A 391 -4.80 6.83 -8.75
C PRO A 391 -6.12 6.46 -9.44
N MET A 392 -7.15 7.30 -9.31
CA MET A 392 -8.45 7.05 -9.92
C MET A 392 -8.39 6.96 -11.45
N ASP A 393 -7.40 7.61 -12.09
CA ASP A 393 -7.12 7.58 -13.52
C ASP A 393 -5.60 7.67 -13.73
N LEU A 394 -4.99 6.53 -14.10
CA LEU A 394 -3.55 6.41 -14.31
C LEU A 394 -3.04 7.37 -15.38
N SER A 395 -3.70 7.43 -16.53
CA SER A 395 -3.29 8.27 -17.66
C SER A 395 -3.28 9.75 -17.28
N ASN A 396 -4.33 10.21 -16.58
CA ASN A 396 -4.43 11.59 -16.10
C ASN A 396 -3.39 11.92 -15.02
N ALA A 397 -3.09 10.97 -14.12
CA ALA A 397 -2.06 11.16 -13.10
C ALA A 397 -0.65 11.23 -13.71
N VAL A 398 -0.31 10.32 -14.63
CA VAL A 398 0.99 10.30 -15.33
C VAL A 398 1.18 11.58 -16.14
N SER A 399 0.21 11.96 -16.99
CA SER A 399 0.29 13.18 -17.78
C SER A 399 0.40 14.43 -16.89
N GLY A 400 -0.33 14.48 -15.77
CA GLY A 400 -0.26 15.59 -14.84
C GLY A 400 1.13 15.80 -14.24
N ILE A 401 1.85 14.74 -13.89
CA ILE A 401 3.24 14.83 -13.41
C ILE A 401 4.18 15.27 -14.56
N CYS A 402 4.05 14.70 -15.76
CA CYS A 402 4.86 15.09 -16.90
C CYS A 402 4.67 16.58 -17.25
N ASP A 403 3.42 17.05 -17.28
CA ASP A 403 3.10 18.47 -17.51
C ASP A 403 3.69 19.38 -16.43
N ALA A 404 3.68 18.93 -15.16
CA ALA A 404 4.26 19.68 -14.04
C ALA A 404 5.79 19.77 -14.14
N VAL A 405 6.45 18.72 -14.66
CA VAL A 405 7.90 18.74 -14.94
C VAL A 405 8.21 19.67 -16.11
N GLU A 406 7.47 19.59 -17.22
CA GLU A 406 7.66 20.47 -18.38
C GLU A 406 7.42 21.95 -18.02
N ALA A 407 6.46 22.23 -17.12
CA ALA A 407 6.19 23.56 -16.60
C ALA A 407 7.22 24.04 -15.55
N GLY A 408 8.12 23.17 -15.09
CA GLY A 408 9.10 23.47 -14.03
C GLY A 408 8.51 23.59 -12.63
N THR A 409 7.31 23.09 -12.40
CA THR A 409 6.65 23.01 -11.08
C THR A 409 7.28 21.91 -10.22
N ILE A 410 7.60 20.77 -10.85
CA ILE A 410 8.39 19.68 -10.29
C ILE A 410 9.71 19.63 -11.08
N SER A 411 10.84 19.48 -10.42
CA SER A 411 12.09 19.31 -11.16
C SER A 411 12.27 17.87 -11.63
N GLU A 412 13.00 17.67 -12.75
CA GLU A 412 13.31 16.31 -13.22
C GLU A 412 14.19 15.57 -12.21
N GLU A 413 15.03 16.29 -11.45
CA GLU A 413 15.84 15.73 -10.36
C GLU A 413 14.93 15.08 -9.29
N ARG A 414 13.78 15.72 -8.96
CA ARG A 414 12.84 15.16 -7.99
C ARG A 414 12.26 13.82 -8.48
N ILE A 415 11.95 13.71 -9.76
CA ILE A 415 11.53 12.44 -10.39
C ILE A 415 12.66 11.42 -10.32
N ASN A 416 13.87 11.82 -10.71
CA ASN A 416 15.05 10.95 -10.70
C ASN A 416 15.39 10.43 -9.30
N GLU A 417 15.22 11.24 -8.25
CA GLU A 417 15.38 10.81 -6.85
C GLU A 417 14.44 9.66 -6.48
N SER A 418 13.15 9.78 -6.80
CA SER A 418 12.18 8.72 -6.54
C SER A 418 12.46 7.46 -7.35
N VAL A 419 12.68 7.61 -8.64
CA VAL A 419 12.96 6.49 -9.53
C VAL A 419 14.24 5.77 -9.11
N TYR A 420 15.28 6.50 -8.70
CA TYR A 420 16.52 5.91 -8.21
C TYR A 420 16.29 5.03 -6.97
N LYS A 421 15.51 5.50 -6.00
CA LYS A 421 15.14 4.69 -4.82
C LYS A 421 14.38 3.42 -5.20
N ILE A 422 13.40 3.55 -6.10
CA ILE A 422 12.62 2.43 -6.62
C ILE A 422 13.53 1.41 -7.31
N MET A 423 14.41 1.88 -8.18
CA MET A 423 15.34 1.03 -8.92
C MET A 423 16.37 0.37 -8.01
N MET A 424 16.88 1.07 -6.99
CA MET A 424 17.79 0.49 -5.99
C MET A 424 17.10 -0.63 -5.20
N LYS A 425 15.86 -0.44 -4.75
CA LYS A 425 15.10 -1.51 -4.08
C LYS A 425 14.85 -2.69 -5.01
N LYS A 426 14.50 -2.43 -6.27
CA LYS A 426 14.35 -3.49 -7.28
C LYS A 426 15.66 -4.23 -7.56
N LEU A 427 16.80 -3.54 -7.52
CA LEU A 427 18.13 -4.17 -7.62
C LEU A 427 18.37 -5.11 -6.44
N GLU A 428 18.14 -4.67 -5.22
CA GLU A 428 18.27 -5.47 -4.00
C GLU A 428 17.38 -6.74 -4.03
N MET A 429 16.18 -6.61 -4.61
CA MET A 429 15.21 -7.71 -4.76
C MET A 429 15.50 -8.62 -5.96
N GLY A 430 16.54 -8.34 -6.77
CA GLY A 430 16.87 -9.11 -7.98
C GLY A 430 15.85 -8.93 -9.11
N LEU A 431 15.13 -7.82 -9.15
CA LEU A 431 14.10 -7.52 -10.14
C LEU A 431 14.64 -6.77 -11.37
N LEU A 432 15.93 -6.53 -11.48
CA LEU A 432 16.55 -5.87 -12.62
C LEU A 432 17.36 -6.87 -13.46
N THR A 433 17.21 -6.79 -14.78
CA THR A 433 18.00 -7.57 -15.73
C THR A 433 18.58 -6.67 -16.82
N MET A 434 19.77 -7.01 -17.33
CA MET A 434 20.25 -6.39 -18.56
C MET A 434 19.32 -6.77 -19.69
N PRO A 435 18.85 -5.83 -20.51
CA PRO A 435 18.14 -6.16 -21.74
C PRO A 435 19.02 -7.08 -22.61
N GLU A 436 18.44 -8.12 -23.20
CA GLU A 436 19.17 -8.94 -24.16
C GLU A 436 19.61 -8.05 -25.32
N GLU A 437 20.92 -8.11 -25.67
CA GLU A 437 21.41 -7.40 -26.86
C GLU A 437 20.66 -7.96 -28.09
N ASP A 438 19.98 -7.09 -28.81
CA ASP A 438 19.35 -7.46 -30.08
C ASP A 438 20.46 -8.00 -31.01
N PRO A 439 20.46 -9.31 -31.37
CA PRO A 439 21.51 -9.91 -32.19
C PRO A 439 21.60 -9.29 -33.59
N ASP A 440 20.58 -8.49 -33.98
CA ASP A 440 20.57 -7.75 -35.26
C ASP A 440 21.11 -6.32 -35.16
N SER A 441 21.43 -5.81 -33.95
CA SER A 441 22.06 -4.49 -33.77
C SER A 441 23.58 -4.56 -34.07
N THR A 442 23.95 -4.95 -35.27
CA THR A 442 25.31 -4.74 -35.77
C THR A 442 25.58 -3.23 -35.93
N THR A 443 26.05 -2.63 -34.87
CA THR A 443 26.67 -1.29 -34.95
C THR A 443 27.82 -1.39 -35.95
N THR A 444 27.62 -0.81 -37.15
CA THR A 444 28.67 -0.55 -38.14
C THR A 444 29.64 0.43 -37.51
N SER A 445 30.64 -0.06 -36.78
CA SER A 445 31.78 0.76 -36.39
C SER A 445 32.57 1.12 -37.65
N THR A 446 32.29 2.27 -38.18
CA THR A 446 33.10 2.89 -39.24
C THR A 446 34.45 3.25 -38.62
N THR A 447 35.39 2.33 -38.72
CA THR A 447 36.81 2.63 -38.45
C THR A 447 37.29 3.63 -39.52
N THR A 448 37.34 4.90 -39.19
CA THR A 448 38.00 5.90 -40.01
C THR A 448 39.49 5.66 -39.88
N THR A 449 40.06 4.99 -40.87
CA THR A 449 41.51 4.87 -41.02
C THR A 449 42.01 6.22 -41.55
N ASP A 450 42.60 7.04 -40.68
CA ASP A 450 43.38 8.21 -41.09
C ASP A 450 44.61 7.73 -41.88
N ILE A 451 44.55 7.91 -43.19
CA ILE A 451 45.75 7.80 -44.05
C ILE A 451 46.43 9.18 -44.02
N ALA A 452 47.57 9.26 -43.34
CA ALA A 452 48.48 10.37 -43.42
C ALA A 452 49.17 10.40 -44.80
N PHE A 453 49.15 11.56 -45.42
CA PHE A 453 50.17 12.04 -46.39
C PHE A 453 50.66 13.43 -46.00
#